data_c8114b5be12b36eaaa9f117a4564e69b
#
_entry.id   c8114b5be12b36eaaa9f117a4564e69b
#
_cell.length_a   1.000
_cell.length_b   1.000
_cell.length_c   1.000
_cell.angle_alpha   90.00
_cell.angle_beta   90.00
_cell.angle_gamma   90.00
#
_symmetry.space_group_name_H-M   'P 1'
#
loop_
_entity.id
_entity.type
_entity.pdbx_description
1 polymer ?
#
loop_
_entity_poly.entity_id
_entity_poly.type
_entity_poly.pdbx_seq_one_letter_code
_entity_poly.pdbx_strand_id
1 'polypeptide(L)'
;EPGAEFPILNGETPTPLWAGVEKDGGKFFVTDEARDRNDGGTIQREGRKVLNTIVRKLDGKAVAALNAAMTAFPTQVVAGHSWSSVVTGGASQTNNSGWPAADLAAAQALADQQELGVVLDTLVVNPIQKASLATVYGPSFLAVLEASGIQNFMASNRVAAGTAFLTEYQQAGEQRFEKGLDTETWREPNTQRTWVQSDVRAVRYVTNPMSVVKLTGLA
;
A
#
# COMPACT_ATOMS: atom_id res chain seq x y z
N GLU A 1 22.21 23.29 -34.34
CA GLU A 1 22.82 23.36 -35.68
C GLU A 1 22.93 21.96 -36.29
N PRO A 2 22.75 21.78 -37.60
CA PRO A 2 22.99 20.50 -38.24
C PRO A 2 24.44 20.09 -38.05
N GLY A 3 24.68 18.90 -37.41
CA GLY A 3 26.03 18.41 -37.12
C GLY A 3 26.56 18.73 -35.72
N ALA A 4 25.76 19.33 -34.84
CA ALA A 4 26.13 19.48 -33.43
C ALA A 4 26.11 18.10 -32.73
N GLU A 5 27.11 17.84 -31.90
CA GLU A 5 27.19 16.62 -31.09
C GLU A 5 26.11 16.64 -30.00
N PHE A 6 25.43 15.51 -29.80
CA PHE A 6 24.45 15.40 -28.71
C PHE A 6 25.15 15.46 -27.34
N PRO A 7 24.56 16.14 -26.35
CA PRO A 7 25.13 16.17 -25.01
C PRO A 7 25.15 14.76 -24.41
N ILE A 8 26.28 14.43 -23.80
CA ILE A 8 26.42 13.16 -23.06
C ILE A 8 25.64 13.29 -21.74
N LEU A 9 24.60 12.47 -21.57
CA LEU A 9 23.87 12.35 -20.31
C LEU A 9 24.61 11.37 -19.41
N ASN A 10 25.38 11.90 -18.47
CA ASN A 10 26.00 11.09 -17.43
C ASN A 10 24.99 10.81 -16.33
N GLY A 11 24.51 9.56 -16.25
CA GLY A 11 23.74 9.10 -15.11
C GLY A 11 24.67 8.90 -13.90
N GLU A 12 24.30 9.48 -12.76
CA GLU A 12 24.96 9.14 -11.50
C GLU A 12 24.60 7.71 -11.12
N THR A 13 25.62 6.91 -10.76
CA THR A 13 25.38 5.57 -10.23
C THR A 13 24.99 5.71 -8.75
N PRO A 14 23.75 5.41 -8.36
CA PRO A 14 23.33 5.54 -6.99
C PRO A 14 24.11 4.58 -6.09
N THR A 15 24.34 5.00 -4.84
CA THR A 15 24.96 4.13 -3.82
C THR A 15 24.06 2.92 -3.59
N PRO A 16 24.61 1.68 -3.65
CA PRO A 16 23.83 0.49 -3.42
C PRO A 16 23.20 0.49 -2.02
N LEU A 17 21.88 0.28 -1.95
CA LEU A 17 21.16 0.09 -0.71
C LEU A 17 20.91 -1.40 -0.48
N TRP A 18 21.17 -1.86 0.73
CA TRP A 18 20.94 -3.25 1.13
C TRP A 18 19.60 -3.37 1.84
N ALA A 19 18.71 -4.18 1.30
CA ALA A 19 17.46 -4.55 1.94
C ALA A 19 17.57 -5.97 2.52
N GLY A 20 17.32 -6.12 3.81
CA GLY A 20 17.36 -7.42 4.49
C GLY A 20 16.16 -8.28 4.14
N VAL A 21 16.39 -9.60 3.98
CA VAL A 21 15.31 -10.57 3.85
C VAL A 21 14.70 -10.82 5.22
N GLU A 22 13.38 -10.73 5.30
CA GLU A 22 12.63 -10.95 6.53
C GLU A 22 11.77 -12.21 6.42
N LYS A 23 11.72 -12.97 7.52
CA LYS A 23 10.85 -14.14 7.64
C LYS A 23 9.56 -13.76 8.35
N ASP A 24 8.43 -14.02 7.71
CA ASP A 24 7.09 -13.86 8.27
C ASP A 24 6.36 -15.19 8.26
N GLY A 25 5.73 -15.52 9.37
CA GLY A 25 5.04 -16.79 9.48
C GLY A 25 4.07 -16.83 10.66
N GLY A 26 3.39 -17.97 10.75
CA GLY A 26 2.52 -18.32 11.85
C GLY A 26 2.37 -19.82 11.95
N LYS A 27 1.95 -20.30 13.11
CA LYS A 27 1.67 -21.72 13.35
C LYS A 27 0.39 -21.90 14.17
N PHE A 28 -0.24 -23.01 13.97
CA PHE A 28 -1.34 -23.49 14.80
C PHE A 28 -1.20 -25.01 15.01
N PHE A 29 -1.95 -25.54 15.92
CA PHE A 29 -2.00 -27.00 16.13
C PHE A 29 -3.42 -27.52 16.05
N VAL A 30 -3.54 -28.79 15.75
CA VAL A 30 -4.78 -29.56 15.78
C VAL A 30 -4.55 -30.73 16.73
N THR A 31 -5.45 -30.96 17.68
CA THR A 31 -5.38 -32.10 18.57
C THR A 31 -5.82 -33.39 17.86
N ASP A 32 -5.32 -34.53 18.29
CA ASP A 32 -5.71 -35.81 17.72
C ASP A 32 -7.22 -36.06 17.86
N GLU A 33 -7.84 -35.62 18.97
CA GLU A 33 -9.28 -35.73 19.17
C GLU A 33 -10.10 -34.92 18.18
N ALA A 34 -9.63 -33.71 17.83
CA ALA A 34 -10.30 -32.86 16.82
C ALA A 34 -10.19 -33.49 15.44
N ARG A 35 -9.04 -34.10 15.13
CA ARG A 35 -8.82 -34.83 13.88
C ARG A 35 -9.70 -36.07 13.79
N ASP A 36 -9.76 -36.87 14.86
CA ASP A 36 -10.53 -38.12 14.90
C ASP A 36 -12.03 -37.85 14.82
N ARG A 37 -12.50 -36.70 15.31
CA ARG A 37 -13.87 -36.22 15.14
C ARG A 37 -14.16 -35.65 13.76
N ASN A 38 -13.16 -35.64 12.86
CA ASN A 38 -13.23 -35.09 11.51
C ASN A 38 -13.69 -33.61 11.47
N ASP A 39 -13.22 -32.79 12.43
CA ASP A 39 -13.52 -31.36 12.46
C ASP A 39 -12.68 -30.57 11.43
N GLY A 40 -12.98 -30.80 10.15
CA GLY A 40 -12.33 -30.08 9.03
C GLY A 40 -12.57 -28.58 9.07
N GLY A 41 -13.65 -28.12 9.69
CA GLY A 41 -13.97 -26.70 9.84
C GLY A 41 -12.95 -25.96 10.72
N THR A 42 -12.48 -26.60 11.78
CA THR A 42 -11.44 -26.02 12.66
C THR A 42 -10.12 -25.84 11.93
N ILE A 43 -9.67 -26.85 11.16
CA ILE A 43 -8.42 -26.78 10.40
C ILE A 43 -8.47 -25.64 9.38
N GLN A 44 -9.56 -25.55 8.62
CA GLN A 44 -9.72 -24.48 7.62
C GLN A 44 -9.76 -23.09 8.26
N ARG A 45 -10.46 -22.94 9.39
CA ARG A 45 -10.55 -21.66 10.11
C ARG A 45 -9.19 -21.20 10.63
N GLU A 46 -8.44 -22.10 11.28
CA GLU A 46 -7.12 -21.76 11.82
C GLU A 46 -6.10 -21.52 10.71
N GLY A 47 -6.14 -22.30 9.62
CA GLY A 47 -5.33 -22.06 8.43
C GLY A 47 -5.58 -20.68 7.82
N ARG A 48 -6.84 -20.26 7.66
CA ARG A 48 -7.19 -18.90 7.19
C ARG A 48 -6.66 -17.80 8.11
N LYS A 49 -6.70 -17.99 9.43
CA LYS A 49 -6.15 -17.01 10.39
C LYS A 49 -4.65 -16.83 10.19
N VAL A 50 -3.91 -17.93 9.99
CA VAL A 50 -2.46 -17.89 9.75
C VAL A 50 -2.18 -17.17 8.42
N LEU A 51 -2.86 -17.53 7.33
CA LEU A 51 -2.69 -16.88 6.03
C LEU A 51 -3.01 -15.39 6.10
N ASN A 52 -4.15 -15.02 6.68
CA ASN A 52 -4.52 -13.62 6.84
C ASN A 52 -3.50 -12.84 7.69
N THR A 53 -2.89 -13.49 8.69
CA THR A 53 -1.85 -12.87 9.51
C THR A 53 -0.58 -12.64 8.71
N ILE A 54 -0.17 -13.59 7.87
CA ILE A 54 0.99 -13.46 6.99
C ILE A 54 0.75 -12.31 5.99
N VAL A 55 -0.36 -12.32 5.26
CA VAL A 55 -0.71 -11.24 4.30
C VAL A 55 -0.71 -9.89 5.00
N ARG A 56 -1.34 -9.80 6.17
CA ARG A 56 -1.39 -8.56 6.94
C ARG A 56 0.00 -8.03 7.34
N LYS A 57 0.94 -8.92 7.66
CA LYS A 57 2.34 -8.54 7.94
C LYS A 57 3.06 -8.08 6.68
N LEU A 58 2.87 -8.80 5.57
CA LEU A 58 3.45 -8.45 4.27
C LEU A 58 3.02 -7.04 3.82
N ASP A 59 1.71 -6.78 3.82
CA ASP A 59 1.14 -5.48 3.47
C ASP A 59 1.62 -4.36 4.42
N GLY A 60 1.63 -4.65 5.73
CA GLY A 60 2.08 -3.69 6.73
C GLY A 60 3.54 -3.26 6.52
N LYS A 61 4.41 -4.22 6.18
CA LYS A 61 5.82 -3.94 5.90
C LYS A 61 6.03 -3.22 4.56
N ALA A 62 5.21 -3.51 3.55
CA ALA A 62 5.24 -2.76 2.28
C ALA A 62 4.87 -1.29 2.50
N VAL A 63 3.79 -1.00 3.24
CA VAL A 63 3.42 0.38 3.59
C VAL A 63 4.46 1.04 4.49
N ALA A 64 5.12 0.29 5.39
CA ALA A 64 6.20 0.82 6.21
C ALA A 64 7.41 1.23 5.35
N ALA A 65 7.77 0.45 4.33
CA ALA A 65 8.82 0.80 3.39
C ALA A 65 8.48 2.08 2.59
N LEU A 66 7.23 2.23 2.13
CA LEU A 66 6.75 3.46 1.49
C LEU A 66 6.85 4.66 2.45
N ASN A 67 6.42 4.51 3.70
CA ASN A 67 6.52 5.59 4.69
C ASN A 67 7.97 5.99 4.97
N ALA A 68 8.88 5.01 5.05
CA ALA A 68 10.31 5.27 5.25
C ALA A 68 10.89 6.05 4.06
N ALA A 69 10.53 5.67 2.82
CA ALA A 69 10.93 6.40 1.63
C ALA A 69 10.40 7.84 1.63
N MET A 70 9.13 8.07 1.98
CA MET A 70 8.55 9.42 2.05
C MET A 70 9.17 10.27 3.18
N THR A 71 9.71 9.65 4.21
CA THR A 71 10.47 10.36 5.25
C THR A 71 11.84 10.81 4.73
N ALA A 72 12.47 9.99 3.89
CA ALA A 72 13.75 10.34 3.25
C ALA A 72 13.57 11.37 2.12
N PHE A 73 12.40 11.42 1.49
CA PHE A 73 12.06 12.33 0.39
C PHE A 73 10.84 13.21 0.76
N PRO A 74 11.01 14.19 1.68
CA PRO A 74 9.90 15.01 2.18
C PRO A 74 9.25 15.90 1.09
N THR A 75 9.93 16.14 -0.02
CA THR A 75 9.40 16.84 -1.19
C THR A 75 8.26 16.11 -1.86
N GLN A 76 8.13 14.81 -1.63
CA GLN A 76 7.03 13.96 -2.12
C GLN A 76 5.83 13.90 -1.16
N VAL A 77 5.80 14.77 -0.14
CA VAL A 77 4.71 14.82 0.82
C VAL A 77 3.91 16.10 0.63
N VAL A 78 2.63 15.96 0.33
CA VAL A 78 1.69 17.08 0.14
C VAL A 78 0.72 17.12 1.32
N ALA A 79 0.54 18.30 1.89
CA ALA A 79 -0.50 18.53 2.87
C ALA A 79 -1.84 18.75 2.16
N GLY A 80 -2.81 17.89 2.44
CA GLY A 80 -4.17 17.99 1.93
C GLY A 80 -5.13 18.60 2.96
N HIS A 81 -6.41 18.45 2.69
CA HIS A 81 -7.51 18.95 3.51
C HIS A 81 -8.25 17.79 4.18
N SER A 82 -8.97 18.04 5.27
CA SER A 82 -9.81 17.02 5.90
C SER A 82 -10.97 16.63 4.99
N TRP A 83 -10.96 15.40 4.52
CA TRP A 83 -12.02 14.86 3.65
C TRP A 83 -13.30 14.53 4.41
N SER A 84 -13.18 14.35 5.71
CA SER A 84 -14.33 14.09 6.59
C SER A 84 -15.15 15.33 6.90
N SER A 85 -14.55 16.51 6.80
CA SER A 85 -15.18 17.79 7.13
C SER A 85 -15.79 18.52 5.92
N VAL A 86 -15.74 17.92 4.72
CA VAL A 86 -16.29 18.54 3.51
C VAL A 86 -17.80 18.65 3.57
N VAL A 87 -18.30 19.88 3.49
CA VAL A 87 -19.72 20.19 3.39
C VAL A 87 -20.10 20.39 1.93
N THR A 88 -20.97 19.52 1.40
CA THR A 88 -21.29 19.46 -0.03
C THR A 88 -22.39 20.43 -0.48
N GLY A 89 -23.03 21.17 0.45
CA GLY A 89 -24.10 22.11 0.09
C GLY A 89 -24.53 23.02 1.25
N GLY A 90 -25.37 24.02 0.93
CA GLY A 90 -25.86 24.99 1.89
C GLY A 90 -24.96 26.23 2.05
N ALA A 91 -25.31 27.10 3.03
CA ALA A 91 -24.58 28.36 3.25
C ALA A 91 -23.14 28.18 3.74
N SER A 92 -22.81 26.99 4.26
CA SER A 92 -21.45 26.63 4.76
C SER A 92 -20.74 25.69 3.86
N GLN A 93 -21.06 25.64 2.56
CA GLN A 93 -20.42 24.76 1.59
C GLN A 93 -18.90 24.97 1.57
N THR A 94 -18.16 23.87 1.63
CA THR A 94 -16.71 23.90 1.50
C THR A 94 -16.31 24.41 0.10
N ASN A 95 -15.36 25.32 0.03
CA ASN A 95 -14.83 25.81 -1.23
C ASN A 95 -14.17 24.64 -2.00
N ASN A 96 -14.25 24.68 -3.32
CA ASN A 96 -13.71 23.61 -4.19
C ASN A 96 -12.23 23.30 -3.94
N SER A 97 -11.45 24.28 -3.50
CA SER A 97 -10.04 24.09 -3.11
C SER A 97 -9.84 23.18 -1.90
N GLY A 98 -10.86 23.00 -1.05
CA GLY A 98 -10.84 22.09 0.11
C GLY A 98 -11.45 20.72 -0.18
N TRP A 99 -11.77 20.41 -1.41
CA TRP A 99 -12.32 19.12 -1.79
C TRP A 99 -11.23 18.08 -2.05
N PRO A 100 -11.48 16.79 -1.85
CA PRO A 100 -10.52 15.72 -2.12
C PRO A 100 -9.92 15.76 -3.53
N ALA A 101 -10.72 16.15 -4.54
CA ALA A 101 -10.23 16.28 -5.92
C ALA A 101 -9.12 17.34 -6.05
N ALA A 102 -9.15 18.41 -5.26
CA ALA A 102 -8.09 19.41 -5.27
C ALA A 102 -6.78 18.86 -4.70
N ASP A 103 -6.85 18.00 -3.66
CA ASP A 103 -5.67 17.34 -3.10
C ASP A 103 -5.06 16.35 -4.09
N LEU A 104 -5.90 15.59 -4.82
CA LEU A 104 -5.44 14.72 -5.90
C LEU A 104 -4.78 15.51 -7.03
N ALA A 105 -5.39 16.63 -7.43
CA ALA A 105 -4.83 17.53 -8.45
C ALA A 105 -3.50 18.15 -8.00
N ALA A 106 -3.35 18.50 -6.73
CA ALA A 106 -2.10 19.03 -6.18
C ALA A 106 -0.98 17.98 -6.21
N ALA A 107 -1.30 16.71 -5.94
CA ALA A 107 -0.34 15.61 -6.05
C ALA A 107 0.08 15.35 -7.50
N GLN A 108 -0.84 15.38 -8.46
CA GLN A 108 -0.54 15.27 -9.89
C GLN A 108 0.35 16.44 -10.35
N ALA A 109 -0.02 17.68 -9.97
CA ALA A 109 0.77 18.86 -10.31
C ALA A 109 2.21 18.77 -9.76
N LEU A 110 2.41 18.21 -8.57
CA LEU A 110 3.74 17.98 -8.01
C LEU A 110 4.56 17.02 -8.90
N ALA A 111 3.95 15.90 -9.33
CA ALA A 111 4.61 14.95 -10.21
C ALA A 111 4.95 15.56 -11.58
N ASP A 112 4.02 16.33 -12.16
CA ASP A 112 4.22 17.01 -13.45
C ASP A 112 5.35 18.06 -13.39
N GLN A 113 5.44 18.81 -12.27
CA GLN A 113 6.49 19.82 -12.07
C GLN A 113 7.89 19.23 -11.98
N GLN A 114 8.02 17.95 -11.68
CA GLN A 114 9.33 17.27 -11.65
C GLN A 114 9.84 16.89 -13.03
N GLU A 115 9.01 16.96 -14.07
CA GLU A 115 9.34 16.66 -15.47
C GLU A 115 9.97 15.25 -15.67
N LEU A 116 9.66 14.30 -14.77
CA LEU A 116 10.18 12.93 -14.83
C LEU A 116 9.30 11.97 -15.62
N GLY A 117 8.17 12.46 -16.15
CA GLY A 117 7.21 11.62 -16.89
C GLY A 117 6.44 10.62 -16.02
N VAL A 118 6.38 10.86 -14.72
CA VAL A 118 5.63 10.00 -13.76
C VAL A 118 4.14 10.27 -13.89
N VAL A 119 3.35 9.18 -13.99
CA VAL A 119 1.89 9.24 -14.05
C VAL A 119 1.30 8.57 -12.80
N LEU A 120 0.74 9.37 -11.91
CA LEU A 120 0.13 8.88 -10.66
C LEU A 120 -1.28 8.32 -10.95
N ASP A 121 -1.38 7.05 -11.27
CA ASP A 121 -2.62 6.37 -11.68
C ASP A 121 -3.24 5.48 -10.60
N THR A 122 -2.53 5.29 -9.49
CA THR A 122 -2.93 4.38 -8.41
C THR A 122 -3.08 5.14 -7.09
N LEU A 123 -4.26 5.06 -6.49
CA LEU A 123 -4.58 5.69 -5.20
C LEU A 123 -4.79 4.63 -4.11
N VAL A 124 -3.97 4.68 -3.06
CA VAL A 124 -4.08 3.80 -1.89
C VAL A 124 -4.44 4.62 -0.66
N VAL A 125 -5.58 4.32 -0.03
CA VAL A 125 -6.13 5.09 1.10
C VAL A 125 -6.44 4.21 2.31
N ASN A 126 -6.63 4.84 3.46
CA ASN A 126 -7.27 4.16 4.59
C ASN A 126 -8.78 3.99 4.32
N PRO A 127 -9.42 2.92 4.82
CA PRO A 127 -10.87 2.74 4.69
C PRO A 127 -11.73 3.90 5.19
N ILE A 128 -11.26 4.68 6.17
CA ILE A 128 -11.93 5.89 6.64
C ILE A 128 -11.97 6.94 5.53
N GLN A 129 -10.84 7.20 4.86
CA GLN A 129 -10.76 8.14 3.74
C GLN A 129 -11.58 7.65 2.53
N LYS A 130 -11.63 6.32 2.29
CA LYS A 130 -12.55 5.75 1.31
C LYS A 130 -14.01 6.08 1.62
N ALA A 131 -14.42 5.93 2.88
CA ALA A 131 -15.77 6.25 3.31
C ALA A 131 -16.08 7.75 3.14
N SER A 132 -15.13 8.63 3.49
CA SER A 132 -15.26 10.08 3.29
C SER A 132 -15.43 10.43 1.81
N LEU A 133 -14.58 9.86 0.92
CA LEU A 133 -14.70 10.05 -0.53
C LEU A 133 -16.07 9.60 -1.06
N ALA A 134 -16.54 8.42 -0.62
CA ALA A 134 -17.86 7.92 -1.02
C ALA A 134 -19.00 8.82 -0.50
N THR A 135 -18.86 9.41 0.68
CA THR A 135 -19.85 10.35 1.24
C THR A 135 -19.87 11.67 0.46
N VAL A 136 -18.69 12.22 0.13
CA VAL A 136 -18.56 13.49 -0.59
C VAL A 136 -19.09 13.40 -2.02
N TYR A 137 -18.74 12.34 -2.74
CA TYR A 137 -19.04 12.22 -4.17
C TYR A 137 -20.24 11.31 -4.48
N GLY A 138 -20.69 10.51 -3.54
CA GLY A 138 -21.82 9.60 -3.73
C GLY A 138 -21.66 8.71 -4.98
N PRO A 139 -22.69 8.66 -5.85
CA PRO A 139 -22.63 7.84 -7.08
C PRO A 139 -21.54 8.25 -8.07
N SER A 140 -21.08 9.51 -8.03
CA SER A 140 -20.06 10.05 -8.94
C SER A 140 -18.62 9.73 -8.49
N PHE A 141 -18.45 9.00 -7.39
CA PHE A 141 -17.14 8.72 -6.79
C PHE A 141 -16.12 8.15 -7.79
N LEU A 142 -16.48 7.13 -8.53
CA LEU A 142 -15.58 6.51 -9.51
C LEU A 142 -15.27 7.44 -10.68
N ALA A 143 -16.28 8.17 -11.18
CA ALA A 143 -16.07 9.13 -12.25
C ALA A 143 -15.13 10.29 -11.87
N VAL A 144 -15.17 10.73 -10.61
CA VAL A 144 -14.26 11.76 -10.11
C VAL A 144 -12.82 11.22 -10.02
N LEU A 145 -12.64 9.98 -9.55
CA LEU A 145 -11.31 9.36 -9.52
C LEU A 145 -10.75 9.22 -10.94
N GLU A 146 -11.54 8.72 -11.88
CA GLU A 146 -11.15 8.57 -13.28
C GLU A 146 -10.80 9.91 -13.92
N ALA A 147 -11.62 10.95 -13.67
CA ALA A 147 -11.34 12.31 -14.12
C ALA A 147 -10.07 12.92 -13.50
N SER A 148 -9.66 12.45 -12.32
CA SER A 148 -8.41 12.80 -11.65
C SER A 148 -7.21 11.95 -12.12
N GLY A 149 -7.36 11.13 -13.16
CA GLY A 149 -6.31 10.25 -13.69
C GLY A 149 -6.11 8.94 -12.90
N ILE A 150 -6.91 8.67 -11.86
CA ILE A 150 -6.77 7.47 -11.03
C ILE A 150 -7.49 6.30 -11.69
N GLN A 151 -6.73 5.31 -12.12
CA GLN A 151 -7.23 4.07 -12.73
C GLN A 151 -7.37 2.94 -11.71
N ASN A 152 -6.49 2.91 -10.71
CA ASN A 152 -6.46 1.88 -9.69
C ASN A 152 -6.74 2.49 -8.31
N PHE A 153 -7.75 1.94 -7.63
CA PHE A 153 -8.14 2.42 -6.30
C PHE A 153 -8.14 1.27 -5.30
N MET A 154 -7.38 1.42 -4.22
CA MET A 154 -7.26 0.44 -3.16
C MET A 154 -7.45 1.06 -1.78
N ALA A 155 -8.10 0.31 -0.88
CA ALA A 155 -8.22 0.70 0.51
C ALA A 155 -7.53 -0.33 1.41
N SER A 156 -6.65 0.13 2.29
CA SER A 156 -5.92 -0.73 3.22
C SER A 156 -5.84 -0.12 4.61
N ASN A 157 -6.16 -0.92 5.62
CA ASN A 157 -5.96 -0.55 7.04
C ASN A 157 -4.47 -0.39 7.43
N ARG A 158 -3.55 -0.70 6.52
CA ARG A 158 -2.11 -0.51 6.77
C ARG A 158 -1.69 0.92 6.52
N VAL A 159 -2.41 1.65 5.67
CA VAL A 159 -2.27 3.10 5.52
C VAL A 159 -2.85 3.78 6.75
N ALA A 160 -2.11 4.71 7.33
CA ALA A 160 -2.57 5.44 8.51
C ALA A 160 -3.82 6.28 8.19
N ALA A 161 -4.74 6.40 9.14
CA ALA A 161 -5.88 7.30 9.00
C ALA A 161 -5.40 8.75 8.75
N GLY A 162 -6.10 9.47 7.91
CA GLY A 162 -5.71 10.82 7.52
C GLY A 162 -4.55 10.89 6.52
N THR A 163 -4.15 9.76 5.93
CA THR A 163 -3.12 9.73 4.89
C THR A 163 -3.57 8.92 3.66
N ALA A 164 -2.96 9.21 2.53
CA ALA A 164 -3.11 8.46 1.29
C ALA A 164 -1.78 8.42 0.52
N PHE A 165 -1.63 7.45 -0.37
CA PHE A 165 -0.53 7.39 -1.32
C PHE A 165 -1.09 7.41 -2.74
N LEU A 166 -0.52 8.30 -3.57
CA LEU A 166 -0.65 8.23 -5.02
C LEU A 166 0.64 7.66 -5.57
N THR A 167 0.53 6.68 -6.44
CA THR A 167 1.70 6.03 -7.02
C THR A 167 1.48 5.76 -8.50
N GLU A 168 2.55 5.69 -9.25
CA GLU A 168 2.53 5.08 -10.57
C GLU A 168 2.43 3.56 -10.42
N TYR A 169 1.58 2.92 -11.22
CA TYR A 169 1.34 1.49 -11.14
C TYR A 169 2.63 0.69 -11.35
N GLN A 170 2.96 -0.16 -10.38
CA GLN A 170 4.13 -1.06 -10.40
C GLN A 170 5.51 -0.37 -10.49
N GLN A 171 5.61 0.96 -10.29
CA GLN A 171 6.88 1.68 -10.38
C GLN A 171 7.46 2.12 -9.04
N ALA A 172 6.66 2.14 -7.99
CA ALA A 172 7.07 2.63 -6.66
C ALA A 172 8.17 1.77 -6.02
N GLY A 173 8.10 0.45 -6.21
CA GLY A 173 9.03 -0.47 -5.58
C GLY A 173 8.66 -1.93 -5.82
N GLU A 174 9.42 -2.82 -5.21
CA GLU A 174 9.26 -4.25 -5.40
C GLU A 174 9.18 -5.00 -4.07
N GLN A 175 8.41 -6.07 -4.10
CA GLN A 175 8.46 -7.12 -3.11
C GLN A 175 8.92 -8.40 -3.79
N ARG A 176 10.08 -8.91 -3.39
CA ARG A 176 10.63 -10.17 -3.92
C ARG A 176 10.64 -11.23 -2.84
N PHE A 177 10.35 -12.46 -3.24
CA PHE A 177 10.34 -13.61 -2.35
C PHE A 177 11.62 -14.44 -2.57
N GLU A 178 12.42 -14.57 -1.50
CA GLU A 178 13.51 -15.54 -1.45
C GLU A 178 12.92 -16.95 -1.34
N LYS A 179 11.89 -17.12 -0.48
CA LYS A 179 11.10 -18.34 -0.34
C LYS A 179 9.63 -17.97 -0.36
N GLY A 180 8.86 -18.55 -1.27
CA GLY A 180 7.42 -18.42 -1.32
C GLY A 180 6.76 -18.99 -0.07
N LEU A 181 5.43 -18.95 -0.02
CA LEU A 181 4.70 -19.56 1.10
C LEU A 181 4.99 -21.06 1.15
N ASP A 182 5.56 -21.50 2.26
CA ASP A 182 5.84 -22.89 2.55
C ASP A 182 5.09 -23.32 3.79
N THR A 183 4.65 -24.57 3.80
CA THR A 183 3.87 -25.11 4.92
C THR A 183 4.46 -26.43 5.34
N GLU A 184 4.88 -26.49 6.59
CA GLU A 184 5.42 -27.70 7.23
C GLU A 184 4.43 -28.23 8.27
N THR A 185 4.34 -29.54 8.36
CA THR A 185 3.52 -30.19 9.37
C THR A 185 4.35 -31.24 10.11
N TRP A 186 4.21 -31.28 11.44
CA TRP A 186 4.85 -32.32 12.25
C TRP A 186 3.94 -32.70 13.41
N ARG A 187 4.01 -33.95 13.83
CA ARG A 187 3.30 -34.45 14.98
C ARG A 187 4.15 -34.37 16.24
N GLU A 188 3.57 -33.89 17.31
CA GLU A 188 4.16 -33.88 18.65
C GLU A 188 3.47 -34.98 19.51
N PRO A 189 4.12 -36.14 19.69
CA PRO A 189 3.49 -37.28 20.34
C PRO A 189 3.16 -37.02 21.81
N ASN A 190 4.03 -36.27 22.52
CA ASN A 190 3.89 -36.03 23.96
C ASN A 190 2.62 -35.24 24.32
N THR A 191 2.14 -34.42 23.39
CA THR A 191 0.95 -33.57 23.60
C THR A 191 -0.20 -33.94 22.68
N GLN A 192 -0.07 -35.04 21.94
CA GLN A 192 -1.09 -35.59 21.00
C GLN A 192 -1.65 -34.51 20.08
N ARG A 193 -0.74 -33.74 19.43
CA ARG A 193 -1.08 -32.65 18.50
C ARG A 193 -0.27 -32.75 17.23
N THR A 194 -0.87 -32.26 16.17
CA THR A 194 -0.19 -31.99 14.90
C THR A 194 -0.06 -30.48 14.72
N TRP A 195 1.18 -30.02 14.59
CA TRP A 195 1.49 -28.64 14.28
C TRP A 195 1.46 -28.41 12.78
N VAL A 196 0.93 -27.24 12.39
CA VAL A 196 0.98 -26.73 11.03
C VAL A 196 1.62 -25.35 11.10
N GLN A 197 2.74 -25.17 10.41
CA GLN A 197 3.47 -23.91 10.34
C GLN A 197 3.55 -23.47 8.88
N SER A 198 3.21 -22.21 8.64
CA SER A 198 3.43 -21.61 7.33
C SER A 198 4.32 -20.40 7.47
N ASP A 199 5.30 -20.27 6.59
CA ASP A 199 6.21 -19.15 6.55
C ASP A 199 6.52 -18.70 5.11
N VAL A 200 6.98 -17.45 5.01
CA VAL A 200 7.42 -16.81 3.78
C VAL A 200 8.64 -15.97 4.08
N ARG A 201 9.58 -15.90 3.15
CA ARG A 201 10.73 -14.99 3.22
C ARG A 201 10.65 -14.00 2.09
N ALA A 202 10.63 -12.73 2.43
CA ALA A 202 10.51 -11.66 1.45
C ALA A 202 11.41 -10.48 1.79
N VAL A 203 11.86 -9.80 0.74
CA VAL A 203 12.52 -8.50 0.81
C VAL A 203 11.62 -7.47 0.16
N ARG A 204 11.64 -6.23 0.69
CA ARG A 204 10.85 -5.10 0.18
C ARG A 204 11.71 -3.87 0.13
N TYR A 205 11.61 -3.16 -0.97
CA TYR A 205 12.32 -1.90 -1.16
C TYR A 205 11.58 -0.99 -2.13
N VAL A 206 11.74 0.30 -1.94
CA VAL A 206 11.24 1.33 -2.85
C VAL A 206 12.36 1.61 -3.85
N THR A 207 12.08 1.43 -5.12
CA THR A 207 13.05 1.65 -6.21
C THR A 207 13.00 3.06 -6.74
N ASN A 208 11.79 3.61 -6.86
CA ASN A 208 11.58 4.95 -7.38
C ASN A 208 10.70 5.79 -6.41
N PRO A 209 11.31 6.49 -5.45
CA PRO A 209 10.55 7.35 -4.53
C PRO A 209 9.80 8.49 -5.24
N MET A 210 10.29 8.93 -6.42
CA MET A 210 9.67 10.02 -7.19
C MET A 210 8.34 9.60 -7.84
N SER A 211 8.11 8.30 -8.01
CA SER A 211 6.83 7.76 -8.49
C SER A 211 5.76 7.62 -7.39
N VAL A 212 6.02 8.17 -6.21
CA VAL A 212 5.12 8.11 -5.05
C VAL A 212 4.92 9.50 -4.48
N VAL A 213 3.68 9.89 -4.28
CA VAL A 213 3.30 11.10 -3.54
C VAL A 213 2.45 10.69 -2.34
N LYS A 214 2.80 11.19 -1.16
CA LYS A 214 2.04 10.98 0.07
C LYS A 214 1.20 12.20 0.39
N LEU A 215 -0.11 12.01 0.50
CA LEU A 215 -1.03 13.00 1.07
C LEU A 215 -1.15 12.83 2.57
N THR A 216 -1.20 13.94 3.31
CA THR A 216 -1.36 13.98 4.77
C THR A 216 -2.43 15.00 5.16
N GLY A 217 -2.94 14.92 6.41
CA GLY A 217 -3.95 15.88 6.89
C GLY A 217 -5.36 15.62 6.38
N LEU A 218 -5.67 14.41 5.93
CA LEU A 218 -6.96 14.03 5.32
C LEU A 218 -8.03 13.60 6.36
N ALA A 219 -7.73 13.67 7.67
CA ALA A 219 -8.64 13.27 8.75
C ALA A 219 -9.63 14.36 9.12
#